data_9875cbea179a2895c1c038076429603d
#
_entry.id   9875cbea179a2895c1c038076429603d
#
_cell.length_a   1.000
_cell.length_b   1.000
_cell.length_c   1.000
_cell.angle_alpha   90.00
_cell.angle_beta   90.00
_cell.angle_gamma   90.00
#
_symmetry.space_group_name_H-M   'P 1'
#
loop_
_entity.id
_entity.type
_entity.pdbx_description
1 polymer ?
#
loop_
_entity_poly.entity_id
_entity_poly.type
_entity_poly.pdbx_seq_one_letter_code
_entity_poly.pdbx_strand_id
1 'polypeptide(L)'
;DKLAAYQTLYTCLETVSMLAAPFAPFITDRIFTDLNAVSGKHSDISVHLADFPVYHEELVDAKLEEMMALAQKVSSMVLALRRKVNIKVRQPLSKIVIPVLDPAIKTAIEAVSGLILGEVNVKELEFIEDTTGVITKRIKPNFKTLGPRYGKQMKQISALVAQLSQSDIAQIERTDSWTAEIDGVKIEATAADFDIVSEDMPGWLVATEGKLTVALDIMVSDELRREGLARELVNRIQNIRKDSGFEVTDRIRIEIERNDEIAGAVESFGDYIASQTLAVSVDVVD
;
A
#
# COMPACT_ATOMS: atom_id res chain seq x y z
N ASP A 1 -4.23 -11.97 -20.18
CA ASP A 1 -4.13 -10.78 -19.69
C ASP A 1 -3.06 -9.76 -20.08
N LYS A 2 -1.95 -10.15 -20.73
CA LYS A 2 -0.99 -9.18 -21.28
C LYS A 2 -1.65 -8.27 -22.32
N LEU A 3 -2.50 -8.80 -23.20
CA LEU A 3 -3.24 -8.02 -24.19
C LEU A 3 -4.19 -7.02 -23.53
N ALA A 4 -4.96 -7.46 -22.53
CA ALA A 4 -5.87 -6.59 -21.78
C ALA A 4 -5.11 -5.42 -21.11
N ALA A 5 -3.95 -5.70 -20.52
CA ALA A 5 -3.10 -4.67 -19.93
C ALA A 5 -2.63 -3.63 -20.96
N TYR A 6 -2.20 -4.07 -22.15
CA TYR A 6 -1.82 -3.16 -23.22
C TYR A 6 -3.01 -2.35 -23.76
N GLN A 7 -4.18 -2.96 -23.92
CA GLN A 7 -5.39 -2.27 -24.35
C GLN A 7 -5.81 -1.20 -23.36
N THR A 8 -5.78 -1.51 -22.06
CA THR A 8 -6.08 -0.55 -21.00
C THR A 8 -5.08 0.61 -21.01
N LEU A 9 -3.78 0.32 -21.08
CA LEU A 9 -2.75 1.36 -21.15
C LEU A 9 -2.91 2.25 -22.38
N TYR A 10 -3.18 1.63 -23.55
CA TYR A 10 -3.45 2.35 -24.79
C TYR A 10 -4.62 3.33 -24.62
N THR A 11 -5.77 2.83 -24.14
CA THR A 11 -6.98 3.65 -23.93
C THR A 11 -6.72 4.80 -22.97
N CYS A 12 -6.02 4.53 -21.87
CA CYS A 12 -5.65 5.57 -20.90
C CYS A 12 -4.75 6.65 -21.52
N LEU A 13 -3.69 6.24 -22.25
CA LEU A 13 -2.75 7.17 -22.88
C LEU A 13 -3.43 8.00 -23.97
N GLU A 14 -4.26 7.37 -24.80
CA GLU A 14 -5.03 8.05 -25.85
C GLU A 14 -5.96 9.10 -25.23
N THR A 15 -6.80 8.70 -24.26
CA THR A 15 -7.75 9.57 -23.59
C THR A 15 -7.06 10.74 -22.87
N VAL A 16 -6.00 10.46 -22.12
CA VAL A 16 -5.22 11.50 -21.42
C VAL A 16 -4.59 12.48 -22.41
N SER A 17 -4.08 11.99 -23.55
CA SER A 17 -3.52 12.86 -24.59
C SER A 17 -4.56 13.78 -25.17
N MET A 18 -5.75 13.29 -25.46
CA MET A 18 -6.87 14.11 -25.99
C MET A 18 -7.34 15.14 -24.95
N LEU A 19 -7.49 14.75 -23.67
CA LEU A 19 -7.90 15.65 -22.58
C LEU A 19 -6.85 16.73 -22.27
N ALA A 20 -5.57 16.39 -22.33
CA ALA A 20 -4.47 17.29 -22.00
C ALA A 20 -3.98 18.15 -23.18
N ALA A 21 -4.47 17.92 -24.39
CA ALA A 21 -4.04 18.63 -25.59
C ALA A 21 -4.10 20.17 -25.47
N PRO A 22 -5.13 20.77 -24.84
CA PRO A 22 -5.18 22.22 -24.65
C PRO A 22 -4.08 22.79 -23.73
N PHE A 23 -3.55 21.97 -22.84
CA PHE A 23 -2.56 22.37 -21.82
C PHE A 23 -1.12 22.02 -22.21
N ALA A 24 -0.92 20.90 -22.90
CA ALA A 24 0.39 20.36 -23.27
C ALA A 24 0.44 19.97 -24.75
N PRO A 25 0.23 20.91 -25.67
CA PRO A 25 -0.09 20.64 -27.07
C PRO A 25 0.96 19.78 -27.81
N PHE A 26 2.23 19.98 -27.57
CA PHE A 26 3.29 19.30 -28.32
C PHE A 26 3.49 17.86 -27.89
N ILE A 27 3.50 17.59 -26.58
CA ILE A 27 3.73 16.22 -26.07
C ILE A 27 2.51 15.33 -26.32
N THR A 28 1.31 15.87 -26.17
CA THR A 28 0.08 15.11 -26.39
C THR A 28 -0.14 14.79 -27.85
N ASP A 29 0.19 15.73 -28.75
CA ASP A 29 0.15 15.47 -30.19
C ASP A 29 1.15 14.38 -30.59
N ARG A 30 2.35 14.40 -30.02
CA ARG A 30 3.36 13.35 -30.26
C ARG A 30 2.88 12.00 -29.78
N ILE A 31 2.32 11.89 -28.56
CA ILE A 31 1.79 10.64 -28.02
C ILE A 31 0.64 10.13 -28.88
N PHE A 32 -0.31 11.00 -29.25
CA PHE A 32 -1.44 10.65 -30.09
C PHE A 32 -1.01 10.12 -31.45
N THR A 33 -0.09 10.82 -32.13
CA THR A 33 0.39 10.41 -33.46
C THR A 33 1.17 9.10 -33.40
N ASP A 34 2.01 8.89 -32.38
CA ASP A 34 2.76 7.64 -32.19
C ASP A 34 1.80 6.45 -31.90
N LEU A 35 0.78 6.63 -31.08
CA LEU A 35 -0.25 5.63 -30.82
C LEU A 35 -1.09 5.33 -32.07
N ASN A 36 -1.48 6.36 -32.81
CA ASN A 36 -2.28 6.20 -34.02
C ASN A 36 -1.50 5.57 -35.17
N ALA A 37 -0.20 5.80 -35.25
CA ALA A 37 0.68 5.16 -36.28
C ALA A 37 0.68 3.62 -36.16
N VAL A 38 0.47 3.10 -34.93
CA VAL A 38 0.39 1.65 -34.68
C VAL A 38 -1.03 1.11 -34.82
N SER A 39 -2.01 1.86 -34.30
CA SER A 39 -3.40 1.38 -34.21
C SER A 39 -4.23 1.67 -35.47
N GLY A 40 -3.95 2.77 -36.15
CA GLY A 40 -4.75 3.25 -37.27
C GLY A 40 -6.21 3.60 -36.91
N LYS A 41 -6.49 3.86 -35.63
CA LYS A 41 -7.83 4.04 -35.11
C LYS A 41 -8.47 5.38 -35.52
N HIS A 42 -7.64 6.42 -35.65
CA HIS A 42 -8.08 7.78 -36.00
C HIS A 42 -7.64 8.15 -37.41
N SER A 43 -8.52 8.84 -38.12
CA SER A 43 -8.19 9.46 -39.43
C SER A 43 -7.46 10.79 -39.28
N ASP A 44 -7.49 11.36 -38.07
CA ASP A 44 -6.93 12.67 -37.79
C ASP A 44 -5.40 12.62 -37.70
N ILE A 45 -4.75 13.60 -38.32
CA ILE A 45 -3.28 13.69 -38.36
C ILE A 45 -2.68 14.32 -37.11
N SER A 46 -3.52 14.85 -36.22
CA SER A 46 -3.11 15.53 -34.99
C SER A 46 -4.21 15.41 -33.94
N VAL A 47 -3.81 15.34 -32.66
CA VAL A 47 -4.74 15.36 -31.52
C VAL A 47 -5.62 16.62 -31.51
N HIS A 48 -5.15 17.72 -32.06
CA HIS A 48 -5.86 18.99 -32.12
C HIS A 48 -6.98 19.04 -33.16
N LEU A 49 -7.08 18.04 -34.00
CA LEU A 49 -8.14 17.86 -35.00
C LEU A 49 -9.12 16.75 -34.60
N ALA A 50 -8.74 15.91 -33.65
CA ALA A 50 -9.59 14.85 -33.15
C ALA A 50 -10.69 15.38 -32.22
N ASP A 51 -11.81 14.67 -32.19
CA ASP A 51 -12.91 14.98 -31.26
C ASP A 51 -12.50 14.77 -29.80
N PHE A 52 -13.10 15.57 -28.93
CA PHE A 52 -12.86 15.44 -27.50
C PHE A 52 -13.43 14.10 -26.97
N PRO A 53 -12.79 13.43 -26.00
CA PRO A 53 -13.29 12.14 -25.48
C PRO A 53 -14.69 12.24 -24.92
N VAL A 54 -15.51 11.26 -25.25
CA VAL A 54 -16.88 11.16 -24.75
C VAL A 54 -16.89 10.29 -23.48
N TYR A 55 -17.69 10.71 -22.50
CA TYR A 55 -17.92 9.94 -21.29
C TYR A 55 -18.79 8.71 -21.58
N HIS A 56 -18.37 7.55 -21.13
CA HIS A 56 -19.04 6.27 -21.28
C HIS A 56 -19.49 5.74 -19.92
N GLU A 57 -20.73 6.07 -19.53
CA GLU A 57 -21.31 5.68 -18.24
C GLU A 57 -21.37 4.16 -18.06
N GLU A 58 -21.58 3.43 -19.16
CA GLU A 58 -21.63 1.97 -19.19
C GLU A 58 -20.32 1.28 -18.81
N LEU A 59 -19.20 1.99 -18.84
CA LEU A 59 -17.88 1.49 -18.44
C LEU A 59 -17.53 1.79 -16.97
N VAL A 60 -18.39 2.52 -16.26
CA VAL A 60 -18.15 2.88 -14.86
C VAL A 60 -18.60 1.75 -13.95
N ASP A 61 -17.69 1.17 -13.19
CA ASP A 61 -17.95 0.23 -12.13
C ASP A 61 -17.61 0.87 -10.77
N ALA A 62 -18.60 1.52 -10.17
CA ALA A 62 -18.43 2.24 -8.90
C ALA A 62 -17.96 1.31 -7.77
N LYS A 63 -18.36 0.03 -7.78
CA LYS A 63 -17.91 -0.95 -6.78
C LYS A 63 -16.44 -1.30 -6.96
N LEU A 64 -16.00 -1.50 -8.19
CA LEU A 64 -14.59 -1.74 -8.51
C LEU A 64 -13.73 -0.51 -8.16
N GLU A 65 -14.21 0.70 -8.46
CA GLU A 65 -13.53 1.95 -8.12
C GLU A 65 -13.34 2.09 -6.60
N GLU A 66 -14.38 1.78 -5.81
CA GLU A 66 -14.29 1.78 -4.35
C GLU A 66 -13.27 0.76 -3.83
N MET A 67 -13.30 -0.48 -4.35
CA MET A 67 -12.33 -1.51 -3.99
C MET A 67 -10.89 -1.08 -4.33
N MET A 68 -10.69 -0.47 -5.51
CA MET A 68 -9.36 0.02 -5.92
C MET A 68 -8.91 1.22 -5.09
N ALA A 69 -9.80 2.12 -4.69
CA ALA A 69 -9.50 3.20 -3.77
C ALA A 69 -9.03 2.67 -2.40
N LEU A 70 -9.69 1.62 -1.88
CA LEU A 70 -9.25 0.93 -0.66
C LEU A 70 -7.89 0.27 -0.84
N ALA A 71 -7.64 -0.40 -1.98
CA ALA A 71 -6.33 -0.99 -2.29
C ALA A 71 -5.22 0.04 -2.30
N GLN A 72 -5.43 1.17 -2.97
CA GLN A 72 -4.47 2.29 -3.01
C GLN A 72 -4.21 2.84 -1.61
N LYS A 73 -5.25 3.00 -0.81
CA LYS A 73 -5.16 3.52 0.55
C LYS A 73 -4.34 2.59 1.44
N VAL A 74 -4.66 1.29 1.48
CA VAL A 74 -3.90 0.29 2.24
C VAL A 74 -2.45 0.27 1.79
N SER A 75 -2.19 0.20 0.48
CA SER A 75 -0.83 0.18 -0.07
C SER A 75 -0.05 1.43 0.32
N SER A 76 -0.66 2.61 0.23
CA SER A 76 -0.02 3.88 0.62
C SER A 76 0.34 3.91 2.11
N MET A 77 -0.56 3.42 2.98
CA MET A 77 -0.31 3.32 4.42
C MET A 77 0.86 2.37 4.71
N VAL A 78 0.89 1.18 4.10
CA VAL A 78 1.98 0.20 4.27
C VAL A 78 3.32 0.78 3.78
N LEU A 79 3.33 1.42 2.61
CA LEU A 79 4.55 2.05 2.07
C LEU A 79 5.03 3.21 2.96
N ALA A 80 4.13 3.94 3.61
CA ALA A 80 4.48 4.96 4.59
C ALA A 80 5.12 4.35 5.84
N LEU A 81 4.59 3.22 6.35
CA LEU A 81 5.18 2.48 7.47
C LEU A 81 6.58 1.95 7.13
N ARG A 82 6.78 1.38 5.93
CA ARG A 82 8.09 0.95 5.46
C ARG A 82 9.10 2.10 5.45
N ARG A 83 8.69 3.28 4.97
CA ARG A 83 9.54 4.49 4.94
C ARG A 83 9.93 4.96 6.34
N LYS A 84 9.01 4.88 7.31
CA LYS A 84 9.25 5.27 8.72
C LYS A 84 10.46 4.53 9.32
N VAL A 85 10.69 3.27 8.93
CA VAL A 85 11.79 2.42 9.41
C VAL A 85 12.84 2.12 8.35
N ASN A 86 12.79 2.81 7.22
CA ASN A 86 13.74 2.68 6.11
C ASN A 86 13.87 1.27 5.53
N ILE A 87 12.78 0.48 5.54
CA ILE A 87 12.74 -0.84 4.89
C ILE A 87 12.33 -0.66 3.42
N LYS A 88 13.24 -1.00 2.50
CA LYS A 88 12.97 -0.93 1.05
C LYS A 88 11.87 -1.90 0.65
N VAL A 89 11.08 -1.56 -0.39
CA VAL A 89 10.01 -2.43 -0.90
C VAL A 89 10.56 -3.77 -1.42
N ARG A 90 11.80 -3.82 -1.91
CA ARG A 90 12.45 -5.07 -2.35
C ARG A 90 12.66 -6.07 -1.21
N GLN A 91 12.76 -5.62 0.04
CA GLN A 91 12.77 -6.51 1.20
C GLN A 91 11.35 -7.02 1.45
N PRO A 92 11.02 -8.29 1.19
CA PRO A 92 9.71 -8.81 1.52
C PRO A 92 9.50 -8.81 3.03
N LEU A 93 8.27 -8.60 3.45
CA LEU A 93 7.84 -8.71 4.83
C LEU A 93 6.78 -9.81 4.98
N SER A 94 6.60 -10.28 6.19
CA SER A 94 5.75 -11.41 6.48
C SER A 94 4.28 -11.08 6.30
N LYS A 95 3.77 -10.09 7.04
CA LYS A 95 2.33 -9.96 7.25
C LYS A 95 1.86 -8.52 7.36
N ILE A 96 0.67 -8.28 6.81
CA ILE A 96 -0.18 -7.12 7.10
C ILE A 96 -1.38 -7.61 7.90
N VAL A 97 -1.73 -6.90 8.97
CA VAL A 97 -2.92 -7.17 9.77
C VAL A 97 -3.86 -5.98 9.71
N ILE A 98 -5.14 -6.24 9.43
CA ILE A 98 -6.19 -5.22 9.34
C ILE A 98 -7.30 -5.57 10.33
N PRO A 99 -7.57 -4.76 11.36
CA PRO A 99 -8.72 -4.93 12.22
C PRO A 99 -10.03 -4.75 11.45
N VAL A 100 -10.93 -5.70 11.61
CA VAL A 100 -12.22 -5.67 10.94
C VAL A 100 -13.24 -4.99 11.82
N LEU A 101 -13.62 -3.77 11.46
CA LEU A 101 -14.74 -3.05 12.06
C LEU A 101 -16.02 -3.14 11.20
N ASP A 102 -15.86 -3.37 9.89
CA ASP A 102 -16.94 -3.42 8.92
C ASP A 102 -16.74 -4.61 7.96
N PRO A 103 -17.67 -5.58 7.92
CA PRO A 103 -17.60 -6.73 7.02
C PRO A 103 -17.56 -6.36 5.53
N ALA A 104 -18.16 -5.22 5.14
CA ALA A 104 -18.15 -4.78 3.75
C ALA A 104 -16.74 -4.36 3.32
N ILE A 105 -16.02 -3.63 4.18
CA ILE A 105 -14.62 -3.24 3.96
C ILE A 105 -13.73 -4.49 3.87
N LYS A 106 -13.95 -5.48 4.74
CA LYS A 106 -13.23 -6.76 4.69
C LYS A 106 -13.38 -7.41 3.32
N THR A 107 -14.61 -7.62 2.87
CA THR A 107 -14.91 -8.27 1.57
C THR A 107 -14.29 -7.49 0.41
N ALA A 108 -14.34 -6.17 0.44
CA ALA A 108 -13.75 -5.33 -0.59
C ALA A 108 -12.21 -5.46 -0.65
N ILE A 109 -11.54 -5.46 0.50
CA ILE A 109 -10.08 -5.61 0.57
C ILE A 109 -9.65 -7.04 0.22
N GLU A 110 -10.40 -8.07 0.64
CA GLU A 110 -10.14 -9.47 0.26
C GLU A 110 -10.12 -9.66 -1.25
N ALA A 111 -11.07 -9.06 -1.95
CA ALA A 111 -11.19 -9.15 -3.41
C ALA A 111 -9.95 -8.58 -4.15
N VAL A 112 -9.25 -7.62 -3.56
CA VAL A 112 -8.08 -6.95 -4.15
C VAL A 112 -6.78 -7.24 -3.39
N SER A 113 -6.81 -8.17 -2.43
CA SER A 113 -5.67 -8.49 -1.55
C SER A 113 -4.40 -8.86 -2.32
N GLY A 114 -4.52 -9.63 -3.41
CA GLY A 114 -3.39 -9.99 -4.25
C GLY A 114 -2.69 -8.79 -4.89
N LEU A 115 -3.44 -7.74 -5.26
CA LEU A 115 -2.88 -6.50 -5.79
C LEU A 115 -2.12 -5.74 -4.70
N ILE A 116 -2.71 -5.63 -3.51
CA ILE A 116 -2.08 -4.98 -2.35
C ILE A 116 -0.77 -5.68 -2.00
N LEU A 117 -0.81 -7.01 -1.79
CA LEU A 117 0.36 -7.80 -1.42
C LEU A 117 1.48 -7.71 -2.44
N GLY A 118 1.14 -7.74 -3.74
CA GLY A 118 2.11 -7.57 -4.83
C GLY A 118 2.76 -6.19 -4.84
N GLU A 119 1.97 -5.13 -4.66
CA GLU A 119 2.45 -3.74 -4.68
C GLU A 119 3.40 -3.44 -3.50
N VAL A 120 3.03 -3.89 -2.30
CA VAL A 120 3.82 -3.59 -1.10
C VAL A 120 4.85 -4.67 -0.74
N ASN A 121 4.94 -5.76 -1.51
CA ASN A 121 5.82 -6.91 -1.30
C ASN A 121 5.72 -7.48 0.13
N VAL A 122 4.52 -7.90 0.49
CA VAL A 122 4.22 -8.60 1.74
C VAL A 122 3.58 -9.95 1.41
N LYS A 123 3.86 -10.98 2.20
CA LYS A 123 3.44 -12.35 1.89
C LYS A 123 1.98 -12.63 2.22
N GLU A 124 1.47 -12.05 3.31
CA GLU A 124 0.16 -12.37 3.85
C GLU A 124 -0.59 -11.12 4.29
N LEU A 125 -1.92 -11.14 4.11
CA LEU A 125 -2.85 -10.17 4.66
C LEU A 125 -3.85 -10.92 5.53
N GLU A 126 -3.94 -10.53 6.80
CA GLU A 126 -4.81 -11.14 7.78
C GLU A 126 -5.81 -10.12 8.33
N PHE A 127 -7.05 -10.57 8.52
CA PHE A 127 -8.08 -9.78 9.19
C PHE A 127 -8.26 -10.29 10.61
N ILE A 128 -8.27 -9.38 11.57
CA ILE A 128 -8.45 -9.71 12.99
C ILE A 128 -9.64 -8.97 13.57
N GLU A 129 -10.35 -9.61 14.50
CA GLU A 129 -11.40 -8.99 15.29
C GLU A 129 -10.85 -8.49 16.63
N ASP A 130 -9.87 -9.20 17.18
CA ASP A 130 -9.16 -8.83 18.40
C ASP A 130 -7.79 -8.25 18.06
N THR A 131 -7.58 -7.00 18.45
CA THR A 131 -6.32 -6.27 18.23
C THR A 131 -5.27 -6.51 19.31
N THR A 132 -5.58 -7.33 20.32
CA THR A 132 -4.67 -7.64 21.43
C THR A 132 -3.38 -8.28 20.92
N GLY A 133 -2.25 -7.72 21.32
CA GLY A 133 -0.92 -8.23 20.92
C GLY A 133 -0.40 -7.75 19.56
N VAL A 134 -1.21 -7.00 18.79
CA VAL A 134 -0.79 -6.41 17.49
C VAL A 134 -0.89 -4.89 17.52
N ILE A 135 -1.93 -4.36 18.15
CA ILE A 135 -2.19 -2.92 18.22
C ILE A 135 -2.49 -2.54 19.66
N THR A 136 -1.73 -1.60 20.18
CA THR A 136 -2.07 -0.92 21.44
C THR A 136 -2.64 0.45 21.12
N LYS A 137 -3.81 0.75 21.68
CA LYS A 137 -4.43 2.05 21.51
C LYS A 137 -4.30 2.84 22.79
N ARG A 138 -3.98 4.14 22.65
CA ARG A 138 -4.12 5.13 23.72
C ARG A 138 -5.29 6.05 23.42
N ILE A 139 -6.05 6.34 24.45
CA ILE A 139 -7.19 7.23 24.39
C ILE A 139 -6.96 8.43 25.30
N LYS A 140 -7.27 9.61 24.80
CA LYS A 140 -7.25 10.86 25.56
C LYS A 140 -8.54 11.63 25.30
N PRO A 141 -9.11 12.32 26.30
CA PRO A 141 -10.27 13.16 26.05
C PRO A 141 -9.86 14.38 25.21
N ASN A 142 -10.68 14.71 24.22
CA ASN A 142 -10.50 15.90 23.40
C ASN A 142 -11.03 17.11 24.17
N PHE A 143 -10.11 17.96 24.64
CA PHE A 143 -10.46 19.15 25.43
C PHE A 143 -11.26 20.19 24.64
N LYS A 144 -11.19 20.19 23.32
CA LYS A 144 -11.92 21.15 22.48
C LYS A 144 -13.41 20.82 22.42
N THR A 145 -13.76 19.54 22.45
CA THR A 145 -15.15 19.08 22.37
C THR A 145 -15.78 18.86 23.73
N LEU A 146 -15.06 18.25 24.68
CA LEU A 146 -15.56 17.97 26.05
C LEU A 146 -15.41 19.15 26.97
N GLY A 147 -14.41 20.02 26.81
CA GLY A 147 -14.16 21.16 27.68
C GLY A 147 -15.34 22.13 27.82
N PRO A 148 -15.99 22.56 26.73
CA PRO A 148 -17.17 23.42 26.78
C PRO A 148 -18.37 22.77 27.50
N ARG A 149 -18.47 21.42 27.41
CA ARG A 149 -19.61 20.65 27.99
C ARG A 149 -19.39 20.29 29.48
N TYR A 150 -18.15 19.92 29.82
CA TYR A 150 -17.83 19.31 31.11
C TYR A 150 -16.57 19.90 31.79
N GLY A 151 -16.30 21.18 31.61
CA GLY A 151 -15.05 21.83 32.01
C GLY A 151 -14.62 21.58 33.46
N LYS A 152 -15.57 21.54 34.40
CA LYS A 152 -15.30 21.29 35.82
C LYS A 152 -14.90 19.83 36.09
N GLN A 153 -15.40 18.88 35.29
CA GLN A 153 -15.17 17.45 35.41
C GLN A 153 -14.02 16.94 34.57
N MET A 154 -13.40 17.79 33.72
CA MET A 154 -12.35 17.37 32.76
C MET A 154 -11.18 16.64 33.41
N LYS A 155 -10.78 17.02 34.63
CA LYS A 155 -9.70 16.34 35.36
C LYS A 155 -10.08 14.89 35.71
N GLN A 156 -11.31 14.68 36.16
CA GLN A 156 -11.82 13.36 36.51
C GLN A 156 -12.10 12.53 35.26
N ILE A 157 -12.64 13.13 34.18
CA ILE A 157 -12.78 12.48 32.86
C ILE A 157 -11.44 11.98 32.39
N SER A 158 -10.39 12.82 32.43
CA SER A 158 -9.05 12.41 32.00
C SER A 158 -8.49 11.25 32.83
N ALA A 159 -8.77 11.23 34.16
CA ALA A 159 -8.31 10.14 35.01
C ALA A 159 -9.06 8.83 34.74
N LEU A 160 -10.37 8.86 34.48
CA LEU A 160 -11.15 7.69 34.08
C LEU A 160 -10.77 7.16 32.71
N VAL A 161 -10.64 8.06 31.73
CA VAL A 161 -10.24 7.70 30.35
C VAL A 161 -8.85 7.07 30.31
N ALA A 162 -7.92 7.53 31.15
CA ALA A 162 -6.57 6.94 31.24
C ALA A 162 -6.54 5.50 31.80
N GLN A 163 -7.62 5.06 32.46
CA GLN A 163 -7.76 3.71 33.03
C GLN A 163 -8.52 2.74 32.12
N LEU A 164 -9.04 3.20 30.99
CA LEU A 164 -9.79 2.36 30.04
C LEU A 164 -8.88 1.26 29.46
N SER A 165 -9.40 0.05 29.47
CA SER A 165 -8.74 -1.10 28.85
C SER A 165 -8.82 -1.05 27.32
N GLN A 166 -8.04 -1.88 26.62
CA GLN A 166 -8.11 -2.00 25.15
C GLN A 166 -9.51 -2.43 24.68
N SER A 167 -10.20 -3.28 25.45
CA SER A 167 -11.57 -3.70 25.16
C SER A 167 -12.57 -2.55 25.30
N ASP A 168 -12.38 -1.67 26.30
CA ASP A 168 -13.24 -0.50 26.47
C ASP A 168 -13.06 0.49 25.32
N ILE A 169 -11.82 0.72 24.88
CA ILE A 169 -11.52 1.58 23.72
C ILE A 169 -12.15 1.00 22.45
N ALA A 170 -12.01 -0.29 22.22
CA ALA A 170 -12.62 -0.96 21.08
C ALA A 170 -14.16 -0.88 21.13
N GLN A 171 -14.75 -0.96 22.31
CA GLN A 171 -16.19 -0.79 22.48
C GLN A 171 -16.64 0.62 22.13
N ILE A 172 -15.93 1.66 22.58
CA ILE A 172 -16.21 3.07 22.22
C ILE A 172 -16.19 3.27 20.71
N GLU A 173 -15.18 2.74 20.04
CA GLU A 173 -15.07 2.85 18.58
C GLU A 173 -16.22 2.12 17.84
N ARG A 174 -16.67 0.98 18.35
CA ARG A 174 -17.74 0.18 17.76
C ARG A 174 -19.12 0.76 17.97
N THR A 175 -19.38 1.24 19.21
CA THR A 175 -20.72 1.72 19.61
C THR A 175 -20.91 3.22 19.43
N ASP A 176 -19.82 3.95 19.15
CA ASP A 176 -19.75 5.42 19.11
C ASP A 176 -20.36 6.06 20.40
N SER A 177 -20.18 5.43 21.55
CA SER A 177 -20.77 5.86 22.81
C SER A 177 -19.90 5.48 24.00
N TRP A 178 -19.72 6.44 24.90
CA TRP A 178 -19.13 6.25 26.21
C TRP A 178 -19.92 7.06 27.26
N THR A 179 -20.22 6.44 28.40
CA THR A 179 -20.96 7.07 29.48
C THR A 179 -20.25 6.86 30.80
N ALA A 180 -20.23 7.90 31.65
CA ALA A 180 -19.73 7.84 33.01
C ALA A 180 -20.55 8.75 33.90
N GLU A 181 -20.53 8.51 35.21
CA GLU A 181 -21.13 9.39 36.19
C GLU A 181 -20.01 9.96 37.08
N ILE A 182 -19.91 11.28 37.13
CA ILE A 182 -18.89 12.01 37.90
C ILE A 182 -19.55 13.10 38.71
N ASP A 183 -19.41 13.05 40.02
CA ASP A 183 -20.01 14.01 40.97
C ASP A 183 -21.52 14.21 40.74
N GLY A 184 -22.27 13.13 40.44
CA GLY A 184 -23.70 13.18 40.16
C GLY A 184 -24.06 13.77 38.78
N VAL A 185 -23.06 14.05 37.93
CA VAL A 185 -23.25 14.51 36.55
C VAL A 185 -23.05 13.34 35.60
N LYS A 186 -24.05 13.06 34.79
CA LYS A 186 -23.93 12.06 33.71
C LYS A 186 -23.10 12.64 32.57
N ILE A 187 -21.98 12.01 32.25
CA ILE A 187 -21.12 12.35 31.13
C ILE A 187 -21.50 11.44 29.97
N GLU A 188 -21.79 12.01 28.81
CA GLU A 188 -22.05 11.30 27.55
C GLU A 188 -21.10 11.81 26.49
N ALA A 189 -20.36 10.91 25.87
CA ALA A 189 -19.36 11.22 24.84
C ALA A 189 -19.42 10.20 23.70
N THR A 190 -18.98 10.62 22.53
CA THR A 190 -18.85 9.80 21.33
C THR A 190 -17.36 9.56 21.03
N ALA A 191 -17.04 8.67 20.10
CA ALA A 191 -15.65 8.43 19.70
C ALA A 191 -14.97 9.73 19.21
N ALA A 192 -15.70 10.66 18.60
CA ALA A 192 -15.20 11.96 18.17
C ALA A 192 -14.77 12.90 19.35
N ASP A 193 -15.23 12.61 20.55
CA ASP A 193 -14.86 13.34 21.75
C ASP A 193 -13.54 12.87 22.37
N PHE A 194 -12.88 11.90 21.74
CA PHE A 194 -11.61 11.35 22.17
C PHE A 194 -10.57 11.39 21.07
N ASP A 195 -9.32 11.59 21.46
CA ASP A 195 -8.16 11.40 20.62
C ASP A 195 -7.65 9.97 20.82
N ILE A 196 -8.03 9.05 19.93
CA ILE A 196 -7.62 7.64 19.98
C ILE A 196 -6.44 7.46 19.01
N VAL A 197 -5.29 7.09 19.55
CA VAL A 197 -4.04 6.93 18.80
C VAL A 197 -3.54 5.49 18.97
N SER A 198 -3.21 4.84 17.85
CA SER A 198 -2.55 3.54 17.86
C SER A 198 -1.05 3.71 18.11
N GLU A 199 -0.49 2.87 18.97
CA GLU A 199 0.95 2.83 19.25
C GLU A 199 1.61 1.62 18.61
N ASP A 200 2.84 1.80 18.17
CA ASP A 200 3.66 0.72 17.66
C ASP A 200 4.01 -0.26 18.79
N MET A 201 3.88 -1.55 18.55
CA MET A 201 4.36 -2.60 19.43
C MET A 201 5.72 -3.15 18.92
N PRO A 202 6.52 -3.76 19.79
CA PRO A 202 7.76 -4.38 19.33
C PRO A 202 7.50 -5.36 18.17
N GLY A 203 8.17 -5.12 17.04
CA GLY A 203 7.99 -5.88 15.80
C GLY A 203 6.83 -5.46 14.89
N TRP A 204 6.00 -4.51 15.33
CA TRP A 204 4.85 -4.01 14.56
C TRP A 204 4.86 -2.51 14.43
N LEU A 205 4.48 -2.03 13.24
CA LEU A 205 4.17 -0.62 13.00
C LEU A 205 2.71 -0.47 12.63
N VAL A 206 2.07 0.56 13.17
CA VAL A 206 0.65 0.80 12.98
C VAL A 206 0.41 2.16 12.32
N ALA A 207 -0.49 2.19 11.37
CA ALA A 207 -1.03 3.42 10.78
C ALA A 207 -2.55 3.38 10.82
N THR A 208 -3.17 4.52 11.10
CA THR A 208 -4.63 4.69 11.08
C THR A 208 -4.99 5.90 10.25
N GLU A 209 -5.95 5.73 9.34
CA GLU A 209 -6.48 6.81 8.52
C GLU A 209 -8.00 6.69 8.39
N GLY A 210 -8.72 7.56 9.09
CA GLY A 210 -10.16 7.47 9.28
C GLY A 210 -10.54 6.21 10.06
N LYS A 211 -11.37 5.35 9.45
CA LYS A 211 -11.79 4.08 10.05
C LYS A 211 -10.89 2.88 9.70
N LEU A 212 -9.89 3.09 8.85
CA LEU A 212 -8.99 2.05 8.42
C LEU A 212 -7.71 2.07 9.25
N THR A 213 -7.39 0.94 9.87
CA THR A 213 -6.12 0.72 10.57
C THR A 213 -5.37 -0.42 9.91
N VAL A 214 -4.06 -0.25 9.74
CA VAL A 214 -3.17 -1.24 9.16
C VAL A 214 -1.99 -1.44 10.10
N ALA A 215 -1.70 -2.68 10.47
CA ALA A 215 -0.50 -3.06 11.19
C ALA A 215 0.42 -3.86 10.28
N LEU A 216 1.70 -3.50 10.26
CA LEU A 216 2.73 -4.14 9.45
C LEU A 216 3.74 -4.85 10.35
N ASP A 217 3.92 -6.15 10.14
CA ASP A 217 5.01 -6.91 10.74
C ASP A 217 6.34 -6.52 10.09
N ILE A 218 7.26 -5.99 10.89
CA ILE A 218 8.59 -5.55 10.42
C ILE A 218 9.71 -6.52 10.81
N MET A 219 9.35 -7.67 11.40
CA MET A 219 10.33 -8.72 11.71
C MET A 219 10.72 -9.43 10.41
N VAL A 220 12.03 -9.47 10.16
CA VAL A 220 12.59 -10.09 8.95
C VAL A 220 13.23 -11.42 9.34
N SER A 221 12.60 -12.53 8.91
CA SER A 221 13.19 -13.85 9.05
C SER A 221 14.40 -14.03 8.12
N ASP A 222 15.24 -15.05 8.38
CA ASP A 222 16.39 -15.35 7.53
C ASP A 222 15.98 -15.68 6.09
N GLU A 223 14.85 -16.34 5.90
CA GLU A 223 14.30 -16.64 4.58
C GLU A 223 13.91 -15.35 3.83
N LEU A 224 13.16 -14.45 4.49
CA LEU A 224 12.78 -13.16 3.91
C LEU A 224 13.98 -12.28 3.65
N ARG A 225 15.03 -12.37 4.47
CA ARG A 225 16.29 -11.68 4.26
C ARG A 225 16.99 -12.17 2.99
N ARG A 226 17.10 -13.50 2.81
CA ARG A 226 17.69 -14.11 1.60
C ARG A 226 16.91 -13.71 0.34
N GLU A 227 15.58 -13.74 0.39
CA GLU A 227 14.75 -13.28 -0.72
C GLU A 227 14.97 -11.79 -1.02
N GLY A 228 15.07 -10.96 0.01
CA GLY A 228 15.36 -9.53 -0.14
C GLY A 228 16.72 -9.28 -0.82
N LEU A 229 17.74 -10.05 -0.43
CA LEU A 229 19.06 -10.02 -1.07
C LEU A 229 18.99 -10.46 -2.53
N ALA A 230 18.28 -11.54 -2.84
CA ALA A 230 18.09 -12.00 -4.21
C ALA A 230 17.43 -10.91 -5.09
N ARG A 231 16.41 -10.23 -4.59
CA ARG A 231 15.76 -9.12 -5.29
C ARG A 231 16.68 -7.90 -5.47
N GLU A 232 17.54 -7.62 -4.50
CA GLU A 232 18.54 -6.54 -4.61
C GLU A 232 19.62 -6.93 -5.63
N LEU A 233 20.07 -8.19 -5.67
CA LEU A 233 20.99 -8.70 -6.69
C LEU A 233 20.40 -8.54 -8.10
N VAL A 234 19.16 -8.97 -8.31
CA VAL A 234 18.47 -8.78 -9.60
C VAL A 234 18.50 -7.31 -10.01
N ASN A 235 18.15 -6.41 -9.09
CA ASN A 235 18.15 -4.97 -9.41
C ASN A 235 19.55 -4.45 -9.77
N ARG A 236 20.58 -4.87 -9.04
CA ARG A 236 21.96 -4.45 -9.34
C ARG A 236 22.45 -5.01 -10.68
N ILE A 237 22.17 -6.27 -10.95
CA ILE A 237 22.53 -6.91 -12.23
C ILE A 237 21.83 -6.21 -13.41
N GLN A 238 20.55 -5.89 -13.27
CA GLN A 238 19.81 -5.16 -14.31
C GLN A 238 20.36 -3.74 -14.52
N ASN A 239 20.81 -3.06 -13.46
CA ASN A 239 21.48 -1.77 -13.62
C ASN A 239 22.83 -1.92 -14.34
N ILE A 240 23.64 -2.93 -13.98
CA ILE A 240 24.91 -3.20 -14.67
C ILE A 240 24.66 -3.50 -16.16
N ARG A 241 23.66 -4.31 -16.49
CA ARG A 241 23.28 -4.59 -17.89
C ARG A 241 22.96 -3.32 -18.64
N LYS A 242 22.11 -2.47 -18.06
CA LYS A 242 21.73 -1.18 -18.66
C LYS A 242 22.93 -0.27 -18.87
N ASP A 243 23.76 -0.10 -17.85
CA ASP A 243 24.91 0.79 -17.89
C ASP A 243 26.03 0.30 -18.83
N SER A 244 26.09 -1.01 -19.06
CA SER A 244 27.01 -1.67 -20.00
C SER A 244 26.47 -1.76 -21.43
N GLY A 245 25.25 -1.25 -21.70
CA GLY A 245 24.68 -1.21 -23.04
C GLY A 245 24.18 -2.57 -23.58
N PHE A 246 23.84 -3.51 -22.66
CA PHE A 246 23.23 -4.78 -23.06
C PHE A 246 21.82 -4.56 -23.62
N GLU A 247 21.48 -5.32 -24.64
CA GLU A 247 20.09 -5.40 -25.13
C GLU A 247 19.19 -6.15 -24.10
N VAL A 248 17.89 -5.83 -24.11
CA VAL A 248 16.93 -6.43 -23.18
C VAL A 248 16.89 -7.96 -23.29
N THR A 249 17.14 -8.49 -24.49
CA THR A 249 17.08 -9.91 -24.80
C THR A 249 18.41 -10.66 -24.62
N ASP A 250 19.49 -9.96 -24.30
CA ASP A 250 20.80 -10.57 -24.12
C ASP A 250 20.79 -11.57 -22.96
N ARG A 251 21.43 -12.73 -23.20
CA ARG A 251 21.67 -13.73 -22.18
C ARG A 251 23.07 -13.57 -21.62
N ILE A 252 23.16 -13.64 -20.28
CA ILE A 252 24.41 -13.37 -19.55
C ILE A 252 24.82 -14.56 -18.70
N ARG A 253 26.08 -14.58 -18.30
CA ARG A 253 26.61 -15.39 -17.20
C ARG A 253 26.92 -14.46 -16.04
N ILE A 254 26.61 -14.90 -14.83
CA ILE A 254 26.78 -14.10 -13.62
C ILE A 254 27.78 -14.86 -12.73
N GLU A 255 28.87 -14.19 -12.39
CA GLU A 255 29.82 -14.62 -11.38
C GLU A 255 29.79 -13.60 -10.24
N ILE A 256 29.63 -14.08 -9.00
CA ILE A 256 29.50 -13.23 -7.81
C ILE A 256 30.60 -13.66 -6.83
N GLU A 257 31.39 -12.69 -6.39
CA GLU A 257 32.40 -12.92 -5.35
C GLU A 257 31.73 -13.44 -4.06
N ARG A 258 32.35 -14.44 -3.44
CA ARG A 258 31.82 -15.15 -2.27
C ARG A 258 31.63 -14.22 -1.09
N ASN A 259 30.43 -14.21 -0.59
CA ASN A 259 30.03 -13.64 0.70
C ASN A 259 28.96 -14.55 1.28
N ASP A 260 29.02 -14.90 2.57
CA ASP A 260 28.13 -15.90 3.18
C ASP A 260 26.65 -15.56 3.05
N GLU A 261 26.27 -14.28 3.19
CA GLU A 261 24.88 -13.85 3.02
C GLU A 261 24.42 -13.97 1.56
N ILE A 262 25.29 -13.59 0.62
CA ILE A 262 25.00 -13.66 -0.83
C ILE A 262 24.96 -15.12 -1.27
N ALA A 263 25.88 -15.95 -0.82
CA ALA A 263 25.92 -17.39 -1.15
C ALA A 263 24.62 -18.08 -0.72
N GLY A 264 24.13 -17.83 0.51
CA GLY A 264 22.85 -18.35 0.96
C GLY A 264 21.64 -17.83 0.19
N ALA A 265 21.69 -16.60 -0.32
CA ALA A 265 20.63 -16.05 -1.18
C ALA A 265 20.66 -16.70 -2.58
N VAL A 266 21.84 -16.89 -3.17
CA VAL A 266 22.00 -17.56 -4.48
C VAL A 266 21.59 -19.04 -4.39
N GLU A 267 21.98 -19.74 -3.31
CA GLU A 267 21.57 -21.13 -3.09
C GLU A 267 20.04 -21.29 -3.02
N SER A 268 19.36 -20.36 -2.33
CA SER A 268 17.91 -20.45 -2.12
C SER A 268 17.09 -19.89 -3.30
N PHE A 269 17.61 -18.89 -4.04
CA PHE A 269 16.89 -18.11 -5.04
C PHE A 269 17.64 -17.97 -6.37
N GLY A 270 18.60 -18.85 -6.67
CA GLY A 270 19.41 -18.79 -7.90
C GLY A 270 18.57 -18.85 -9.19
N ASP A 271 17.57 -19.72 -9.24
CA ASP A 271 16.65 -19.84 -10.39
C ASP A 271 15.82 -18.55 -10.56
N TYR A 272 15.39 -17.93 -9.48
CA TYR A 272 14.71 -16.65 -9.53
C TYR A 272 15.63 -15.57 -10.10
N ILE A 273 16.87 -15.46 -9.59
CA ILE A 273 17.86 -14.49 -10.10
C ILE A 273 18.10 -14.71 -11.59
N ALA A 274 18.35 -15.96 -11.98
CA ALA A 274 18.60 -16.31 -13.39
C ALA A 274 17.43 -15.95 -14.30
N SER A 275 16.19 -16.29 -13.88
CA SER A 275 14.98 -15.98 -14.66
C SER A 275 14.75 -14.48 -14.82
N GLN A 276 14.98 -13.70 -13.78
CA GLN A 276 14.76 -12.25 -13.78
C GLN A 276 15.86 -11.46 -14.52
N THR A 277 17.02 -12.07 -14.73
CA THR A 277 18.17 -11.43 -15.38
C THR A 277 18.52 -12.01 -16.75
N LEU A 278 17.77 -13.01 -17.22
CA LEU A 278 18.06 -13.82 -18.40
C LEU A 278 19.45 -14.47 -18.34
N ALA A 279 19.90 -14.84 -17.15
CA ALA A 279 21.17 -15.52 -16.97
C ALA A 279 21.08 -17.00 -17.37
N VAL A 280 22.14 -17.50 -18.00
CA VAL A 280 22.32 -18.93 -18.29
C VAL A 280 23.01 -19.67 -17.16
N SER A 281 23.75 -18.95 -16.32
CA SER A 281 24.30 -19.45 -15.05
C SER A 281 24.45 -18.31 -14.03
N VAL A 282 24.39 -18.67 -12.74
CA VAL A 282 24.67 -17.80 -11.60
C VAL A 282 25.60 -18.56 -10.68
N ASP A 283 26.84 -18.19 -10.64
CA ASP A 283 27.90 -18.90 -9.95
C ASP A 283 28.51 -18.01 -8.84
N VAL A 284 28.74 -18.60 -7.66
CA VAL A 284 29.50 -17.94 -6.58
C VAL A 284 30.94 -18.41 -6.68
N VAL A 285 31.84 -17.47 -6.87
CA VAL A 285 33.28 -17.70 -7.03
C VAL A 285 34.09 -17.13 -5.86
N ASP A 286 35.23 -17.74 -5.56
CA ASP A 286 36.12 -17.32 -4.46
C ASP A 286 36.95 -16.10 -4.84
#